data_618862ce7aa38cea924a0ca1de3aca73
#
_entry.id   618862ce7aa38cea924a0ca1de3aca73
#
_cell.length_a   1.000
_cell.length_b   1.000
_cell.length_c   1.000
_cell.angle_alpha   90.00
_cell.angle_beta   90.00
_cell.angle_gamma   90.00
#
_symmetry.space_group_name_H-M   'P 1'
#
loop_
_entity.id
_entity.type
_entity.pdbx_description
1 polymer ?
#
loop_
_entity_poly.entity_id
_entity_poly.type
_entity_poly.pdbx_seq_one_letter_code
_entity_poly.pdbx_strand_id
1 'polypeptide(L)' 'MPDIFVTWYDNYGCLHDSPVYFVDSVRDRFLVVDGDKNFYWVSTGDCQLLKKTKH' A
#
# COMPACT_ATOMS: atom_id res chain seq x y z
N MET A 1 -3.39 -3.84 13.87
CA MET A 1 -4.22 -4.02 12.72
C MET A 1 -4.22 -2.80 11.86
N PRO A 2 -3.75 -2.89 10.64
CA PRO A 2 -3.69 -1.70 9.82
C PRO A 2 -5.07 -1.31 9.35
N ASP A 3 -5.36 -0.04 9.49
CA ASP A 3 -6.61 0.52 9.00
C ASP A 3 -6.41 1.28 7.72
N ILE A 4 -5.19 1.27 7.20
CA ILE A 4 -4.86 2.05 6.03
C ILE A 4 -4.59 1.10 4.88
N PHE A 5 -5.25 1.36 3.77
CA PHE A 5 -5.03 0.60 2.55
C PHE A 5 -4.59 1.58 1.48
N VAL A 6 -3.79 1.12 0.56
CA VAL A 6 -3.38 1.93 -0.57
C VAL A 6 -3.64 1.16 -1.84
N THR A 7 -3.86 1.89 -2.90
CA THR A 7 -4.01 1.35 -4.24
C THR A 7 -2.73 1.66 -4.99
N TRP A 8 -2.16 0.67 -5.63
CA TRP A 8 -0.89 0.84 -6.32
C TRP A 8 -0.84 -0.08 -7.54
N TYR A 9 0.03 0.27 -8.49
CA TYR A 9 0.21 -0.54 -9.69
C TYR A 9 1.55 -1.25 -9.62
N ASP A 10 1.54 -2.52 -10.02
CA ASP A 10 2.79 -3.28 -10.06
C ASP A 10 3.50 -3.02 -11.38
N ASN A 11 4.61 -3.72 -11.60
CA ASN A 11 5.40 -3.53 -12.80
C ASN A 11 4.70 -3.99 -14.06
N TYR A 12 3.65 -4.75 -13.91
CA TYR A 12 2.88 -5.23 -15.06
C TYR A 12 1.66 -4.39 -15.32
N GLY A 13 1.48 -3.33 -14.55
CA GLY A 13 0.33 -2.46 -14.72
C GLY A 13 -0.94 -2.95 -14.06
N CYS A 14 -0.83 -3.95 -13.22
CA CYS A 14 -2.00 -4.44 -12.51
C CYS A 14 -2.24 -3.65 -11.24
N LEU A 15 -3.48 -3.34 -10.99
CA LEU A 15 -3.87 -2.54 -9.84
C LEU A 15 -4.06 -3.42 -8.63
N HIS A 16 -3.53 -3.00 -7.51
CA HIS A 16 -3.64 -3.73 -6.26
C HIS A 16 -4.14 -2.82 -5.16
N ASP A 17 -4.94 -3.39 -4.27
CA ASP A 17 -5.33 -2.73 -3.04
C ASP A 17 -4.69 -3.51 -1.92
N SER A 18 -3.88 -2.88 -1.14
CA SER A 18 -3.12 -3.60 -0.12
C SER A 18 -3.12 -2.86 1.19
N PRO A 19 -3.16 -3.58 2.30
CA PRO A 19 -2.99 -2.93 3.59
C PRO A 19 -1.54 -2.48 3.75
N VAL A 20 -1.38 -1.36 4.41
CA VAL A 20 -0.06 -0.83 4.69
C VAL A 20 0.44 -1.46 5.97
N TYR A 21 1.54 -2.18 5.87
CA TYR A 21 2.13 -2.84 7.00
C TYR A 21 3.06 -1.92 7.78
N PHE A 22 3.75 -1.04 7.08
CA PHE A 22 4.71 -0.15 7.71
C PHE A 22 4.84 1.11 6.87
N VAL A 23 5.01 2.24 7.54
CA VAL A 23 5.20 3.51 6.86
C VAL A 23 6.63 3.98 7.09
N ASP A 24 7.36 4.16 6.01
CA ASP A 24 8.72 4.67 6.08
C ASP A 24 8.68 6.13 5.64
N SER A 25 8.53 7.02 6.61
CA SER A 25 8.40 8.43 6.29
C SER A 25 9.72 9.07 5.90
N VAL A 26 10.82 8.44 6.24
CA VAL A 26 12.13 8.97 5.86
C VAL A 26 12.35 8.82 4.36
N ARG A 27 11.92 7.70 3.80
CA ARG A 27 12.11 7.45 2.38
C ARG A 27 10.83 7.60 1.58
N ASP A 28 9.77 8.07 2.23
CA ASP A 28 8.47 8.30 1.58
C ASP A 28 7.97 7.07 0.85
N ARG A 29 7.91 5.97 1.55
CA ARG A 29 7.41 4.75 0.96
C ARG A 29 6.62 3.95 1.97
N PHE A 30 5.78 3.08 1.46
CA PHE A 30 4.99 2.18 2.29
C PHE A 30 5.44 0.75 2.05
N LEU A 31 5.39 -0.03 3.10
CA LEU A 31 5.55 -1.47 2.96
C LEU A 31 4.15 -2.06 2.93
N VAL A 32 3.80 -2.68 1.83
CA VAL A 32 2.47 -3.25 1.66
C VAL A 32 2.59 -4.76 1.50
N VAL A 33 1.51 -5.45 1.78
CA VAL A 33 1.50 -6.90 1.69
C VAL A 33 0.34 -7.32 0.82
N ASP A 34 0.57 -8.30 -0.04
CA ASP A 34 -0.49 -8.78 -0.92
C ASP A 34 -1.17 -10.02 -0.31
N GLY A 35 -2.08 -10.61 -1.05
CA GLY A 35 -2.84 -11.75 -0.58
C GLY A 35 -2.00 -13.00 -0.35
N ASP A 36 -0.85 -13.07 -1.00
CA ASP A 36 0.07 -14.20 -0.85
C ASP A 36 1.12 -13.94 0.21
N LYS A 37 0.96 -12.86 0.96
CA LYS A 37 1.87 -12.49 2.01
C LYS A 37 3.24 -12.08 1.52
N ASN A 38 3.30 -11.56 0.32
CA ASN A 38 4.53 -10.97 -0.20
C ASN A 38 4.54 -9.50 0.12
N PHE A 39 5.70 -9.00 0.51
CA PHE A 39 5.84 -7.60 0.89
C PHE A 39 6.47 -6.82 -0.25
N TYR A 40 5.99 -5.62 -0.45
CA TYR A 40 6.50 -4.73 -1.49
C TYR A 40 6.67 -3.33 -0.94
N TRP A 41 7.71 -2.65 -1.37
CA TRP A 41 7.88 -1.24 -1.07
C TRP A 41 7.29 -0.44 -2.22
N VAL A 42 6.40 0.47 -1.90
CA VAL A 42 5.81 1.34 -2.92
C VAL A 42 6.01 2.77 -2.49
N SER A 43 6.36 3.62 -3.43
CA SER A 43 6.55 5.03 -3.17
C SER A 43 5.22 5.67 -2.83
N THR A 44 5.21 6.54 -1.86
CA THR A 44 3.95 7.19 -1.47
C THR A 44 3.37 8.00 -2.60
N GLY A 45 4.21 8.51 -3.48
CA GLY A 45 3.73 9.28 -4.63
C GLY A 45 3.10 8.42 -5.71
N ASP A 46 3.37 7.11 -5.69
CA ASP A 46 2.87 6.21 -6.70
C ASP A 46 1.62 5.47 -6.26
N CYS A 47 1.11 5.75 -5.09
CA CYS A 47 -0.07 5.06 -4.64
C CYS A 47 -1.11 6.04 -4.14
N GLN A 48 -2.34 5.58 -4.08
CA GLN A 48 -3.44 6.39 -3.59
C GLN A 48 -3.92 5.80 -2.29
N LEU A 49 -4.11 6.67 -1.34
CA LEU A 49 -4.56 6.25 -0.04
C LEU A 49 -6.04 5.95 -0.09
N LEU A 50 -6.40 4.76 0.35
CA LEU A 50 -7.76 4.38 0.46
C LEU A 50 -8.13 4.39 1.91
N LYS A 51 -8.95 5.38 2.32
CA LYS A 51 -9.36 5.44 3.66
C LYS A 51 -10.59 4.63 3.82
N LYS A 52 -10.54 3.66 4.67
CA LYS A 52 -11.69 2.90 4.95
C LYS A 52 -12.55 3.67 5.85
N THR A 53 -13.63 4.20 5.34
CA THR A 53 -14.49 4.94 6.19
C THR A 53 -15.48 4.04 6.75
N LYS A 54 -15.79 4.15 7.93
CA LYS A 54 -16.76 3.40 8.42
C LYS A 54 -17.85 4.19 8.79
N HIS A 55 -18.83 3.87 8.71
CA HIS A 55 -19.87 4.57 9.17
C HIS A 55 -21.00 4.09 8.88
#